data_f38ea28001184f04f47f88694132b863
#
_entry.id   f38ea28001184f04f47f88694132b863
#
_cell.length_a   1.000
_cell.length_b   1.000
_cell.length_c   1.000
_cell.angle_alpha   90.00
_cell.angle_beta   90.00
_cell.angle_gamma   90.00
#
_symmetry.space_group_name_H-M   'P 1'
#
loop_
_entity.id
_entity.type
_entity.pdbx_description
1 polymer ?
#
loop_
_entity_poly.entity_id
_entity_poly.type
_entity_poly.pdbx_seq_one_letter_code
_entity_poly.pdbx_strand_id
1 'polypeptide(L)'
;ISVYDIKYESHSQSGIIDTLAGLIIVPRSPTEAFPILTYQHGTIILDSQAPSVTGVGTDNLEVLLVSLVTAPSGFITVIPDYTGIGDPDKYHPYIIADPHTEALVNMLRSVKELSIELEGDDTFQFNEQLFLIGYSDGGYATLAAQKGIQMDYSDEFSVTASFPMAGPYDLTGTMVPYFLSAPEYTQPYYVPYVLTSHLWYYQGLDVDY
;
A
#
# COMPACT_ATOMS: atom_id res chain seq x y z
N ILE A 1 -1.91 2.50 -22.37
CA ILE A 1 -1.84 2.58 -20.90
C ILE A 1 -2.33 3.95 -20.49
N SER A 2 -3.24 4.01 -19.53
CA SER A 2 -3.65 5.23 -18.84
C SER A 2 -3.12 5.20 -17.41
N VAL A 3 -2.75 6.38 -16.88
CA VAL A 3 -2.24 6.53 -15.52
C VAL A 3 -3.11 7.55 -14.80
N TYR A 4 -3.59 7.21 -13.63
CA TYR A 4 -4.46 8.05 -12.81
C TYR A 4 -3.86 8.22 -11.41
N ASP A 5 -3.66 9.47 -11.01
CA ASP A 5 -3.45 9.83 -9.62
C ASP A 5 -4.84 10.00 -9.00
N ILE A 6 -5.17 9.19 -8.01
CA ILE A 6 -6.49 9.25 -7.38
C ILE A 6 -6.38 9.71 -5.94
N LYS A 7 -7.46 10.35 -5.49
CA LYS A 7 -7.72 10.58 -4.06
C LYS A 7 -8.98 9.83 -3.69
N TYR A 8 -8.95 9.14 -2.56
CA TYR A 8 -10.06 8.33 -2.10
C TYR A 8 -10.29 8.48 -0.61
N GLU A 9 -11.53 8.25 -0.18
CA GLU A 9 -11.88 8.27 1.23
C GLU A 9 -11.43 6.98 1.92
N SER A 10 -10.83 7.14 3.08
CA SER A 10 -10.44 6.05 3.97
C SER A 10 -10.76 6.42 5.41
N HIS A 11 -10.88 5.43 6.28
CA HIS A 11 -11.17 5.65 7.68
C HIS A 11 -9.89 5.58 8.49
N SER A 12 -9.68 6.56 9.36
CA SER A 12 -8.64 6.48 10.39
C SER A 12 -9.05 5.51 11.50
N GLN A 13 -8.10 5.11 12.33
CA GLN A 13 -8.37 4.28 13.52
C GLN A 13 -9.48 4.85 14.43
N SER A 14 -9.63 6.17 14.48
CA SER A 14 -10.68 6.85 15.26
C SER A 14 -12.04 6.87 14.57
N GLY A 15 -12.17 6.28 13.38
CA GLY A 15 -13.37 6.32 12.54
C GLY A 15 -13.58 7.69 11.86
N ILE A 16 -12.60 8.58 11.89
CA ILE A 16 -12.63 9.82 11.14
C ILE A 16 -12.33 9.48 9.68
N ILE A 17 -13.18 9.98 8.79
CA ILE A 17 -12.95 9.88 7.35
C ILE A 17 -11.72 10.71 6.99
N ASP A 18 -10.77 10.06 6.34
CA ASP A 18 -9.55 10.66 5.85
C ASP A 18 -9.47 10.54 4.32
N THR A 19 -8.71 11.43 3.68
CA THR A 19 -8.43 11.35 2.25
C THR A 19 -7.03 10.83 2.05
N LEU A 20 -6.93 9.69 1.39
CA LEU A 20 -5.67 9.08 0.97
C LEU A 20 -5.48 9.25 -0.54
N ALA A 21 -4.29 8.97 -1.01
CA ALA A 21 -3.96 9.02 -2.42
C ALA A 21 -3.28 7.73 -2.90
N GLY A 22 -3.14 7.60 -4.20
CA GLY A 22 -2.45 6.49 -4.82
C GLY A 22 -2.46 6.56 -6.34
N LEU A 23 -1.77 5.63 -6.96
CA LEU A 23 -1.58 5.55 -8.39
C LEU A 23 -2.29 4.32 -8.97
N ILE A 24 -3.03 4.53 -10.06
CA ILE A 24 -3.65 3.45 -10.83
C ILE A 24 -3.09 3.49 -12.26
N ILE A 25 -2.67 2.34 -12.76
CA ILE A 25 -2.16 2.19 -14.11
C ILE A 25 -3.02 1.14 -14.81
N VAL A 26 -3.68 1.55 -15.89
CA VAL A 26 -4.68 0.75 -16.59
C VAL A 26 -4.20 0.41 -18.00
N PRO A 27 -4.16 -0.88 -18.39
CA PRO A 27 -4.01 -1.26 -19.79
C PRO A 27 -5.22 -0.74 -20.59
N ARG A 28 -4.98 -0.29 -21.83
CA ARG A 28 -6.07 0.15 -22.69
C ARG A 28 -6.60 -1.00 -23.52
N SER A 29 -7.80 -1.44 -23.21
CA SER A 29 -8.62 -2.29 -24.08
C SER A 29 -10.08 -2.11 -23.69
N PRO A 30 -10.95 -1.70 -24.62
CA PRO A 30 -12.37 -1.50 -24.30
C PRO A 30 -13.14 -2.82 -24.18
N THR A 31 -12.54 -3.95 -24.55
CA THR A 31 -13.23 -5.25 -24.65
C THR A 31 -12.65 -6.35 -23.75
N GLU A 32 -11.47 -6.12 -23.17
CA GLU A 32 -10.81 -7.09 -22.32
C GLU A 32 -10.97 -6.72 -20.85
N ALA A 33 -11.26 -7.72 -20.01
CA ALA A 33 -11.24 -7.57 -18.57
C ALA A 33 -9.89 -8.03 -18.01
N PHE A 34 -9.28 -7.19 -17.21
CA PHE A 34 -7.94 -7.40 -16.65
C PHE A 34 -7.97 -7.78 -15.17
N PRO A 35 -7.01 -8.59 -14.69
CA PRO A 35 -6.80 -8.79 -13.26
C PRO A 35 -6.30 -7.50 -12.61
N ILE A 36 -6.61 -7.32 -11.34
CA ILE A 36 -6.01 -6.29 -10.51
C ILE A 36 -4.76 -6.85 -9.84
N LEU A 37 -3.66 -6.11 -9.93
CA LEU A 37 -2.46 -6.34 -9.15
C LEU A 37 -2.21 -5.12 -8.27
N THR A 38 -2.23 -5.31 -6.95
CA THR A 38 -1.84 -4.26 -6.03
C THR A 38 -0.36 -4.39 -5.70
N TYR A 39 0.34 -3.28 -5.73
CA TYR A 39 1.73 -3.22 -5.32
C TYR A 39 1.88 -2.38 -4.05
N GLN A 40 2.33 -3.01 -2.99
CA GLN A 40 2.66 -2.37 -1.73
C GLN A 40 4.14 -1.99 -1.75
N HIS A 41 4.41 -0.69 -1.80
CA HIS A 41 5.77 -0.15 -1.88
C HIS A 41 6.56 -0.34 -0.58
N GLY A 42 7.89 -0.32 -0.69
CA GLY A 42 8.81 -0.36 0.44
C GLY A 42 8.76 0.95 1.25
N THR A 43 9.60 1.02 2.29
CA THR A 43 9.64 2.17 3.21
C THR A 43 9.87 3.49 2.48
N ILE A 44 8.96 4.43 2.68
CA ILE A 44 9.06 5.83 2.26
C ILE A 44 9.21 6.69 3.51
N ILE A 45 10.09 7.69 3.44
CA ILE A 45 10.35 8.63 4.55
C ILE A 45 9.95 10.06 4.16
N LEU A 46 9.98 10.37 2.86
CA LEU A 46 9.67 11.70 2.36
C LEU A 46 8.38 11.67 1.56
N ASP A 47 7.46 12.59 1.84
CA ASP A 47 6.19 12.72 1.12
C ASP A 47 6.37 12.88 -0.39
N SER A 48 7.48 13.52 -0.80
CA SER A 48 7.82 13.68 -2.22
C SER A 48 8.12 12.36 -2.94
N GLN A 49 8.27 11.24 -2.22
CA GLN A 49 8.49 9.91 -2.78
C GLN A 49 7.21 9.10 -2.94
N ALA A 50 6.06 9.63 -2.50
CA ALA A 50 4.77 8.96 -2.62
C ALA A 50 4.47 8.58 -4.08
N PRO A 51 3.90 7.40 -4.35
CA PRO A 51 3.51 6.96 -5.69
C PRO A 51 2.65 7.97 -6.45
N SER A 52 1.65 8.58 -5.80
CA SER A 52 0.79 9.59 -6.42
C SER A 52 1.54 10.89 -6.77
N VAL A 53 2.61 11.21 -6.05
CA VAL A 53 3.43 12.41 -6.27
C VAL A 53 4.46 12.20 -7.37
N THR A 54 5.12 11.04 -7.37
CA THR A 54 6.18 10.72 -8.35
C THR A 54 5.63 10.21 -9.68
N GLY A 55 4.43 9.63 -9.66
CA GLY A 55 3.87 8.94 -10.82
C GLY A 55 4.79 7.82 -11.31
N VAL A 56 4.69 7.51 -12.60
CA VAL A 56 5.57 6.54 -13.29
C VAL A 56 6.87 7.17 -13.79
N GLY A 57 7.41 8.12 -13.04
CA GLY A 57 8.66 8.83 -13.37
C GLY A 57 9.92 8.15 -12.83
N THR A 58 11.08 8.71 -13.17
CA THR A 58 12.39 8.22 -12.72
C THR A 58 12.70 8.56 -11.26
N ASP A 59 11.90 9.41 -10.63
CA ASP A 59 12.09 9.85 -9.25
C ASP A 59 11.71 8.75 -8.23
N ASN A 60 10.92 7.76 -8.67
CA ASN A 60 10.64 6.54 -7.91
C ASN A 60 10.85 5.31 -8.81
N LEU A 61 12.06 4.75 -8.75
CA LEU A 61 12.43 3.59 -9.58
C LEU A 61 11.62 2.34 -9.26
N GLU A 62 11.18 2.18 -8.02
CA GLU A 62 10.35 1.04 -7.59
C GLU A 62 9.00 1.07 -8.30
N VAL A 63 8.30 2.19 -8.25
CA VAL A 63 7.02 2.41 -8.94
C VAL A 63 7.19 2.28 -10.46
N LEU A 64 8.24 2.88 -11.02
CA LEU A 64 8.52 2.79 -12.45
C LEU A 64 8.73 1.34 -12.91
N LEU A 65 9.58 0.57 -12.23
CA LEU A 65 9.88 -0.82 -12.61
C LEU A 65 8.65 -1.72 -12.51
N VAL A 66 7.88 -1.59 -11.43
CA VAL A 66 6.62 -2.33 -11.28
C VAL A 66 5.67 -1.99 -12.42
N SER A 67 5.47 -0.72 -12.69
CA SER A 67 4.57 -0.25 -13.75
C SER A 67 4.97 -0.74 -15.14
N LEU A 68 6.29 -0.74 -15.44
CA LEU A 68 6.83 -1.22 -16.73
C LEU A 68 6.64 -2.73 -16.93
N VAL A 69 6.53 -3.50 -15.86
CA VAL A 69 6.33 -4.95 -15.94
C VAL A 69 4.84 -5.30 -15.93
N THR A 70 4.08 -4.73 -15.03
CA THR A 70 2.70 -5.18 -14.75
C THR A 70 1.70 -4.70 -15.78
N ALA A 71 1.73 -3.42 -16.14
CA ALA A 71 0.75 -2.86 -17.06
C ALA A 71 0.87 -3.43 -18.49
N PRO A 72 2.06 -3.59 -19.09
CA PRO A 72 2.20 -4.27 -20.38
C PRO A 72 1.85 -5.76 -20.33
N SER A 73 1.90 -6.37 -19.14
CA SER A 73 1.50 -7.77 -18.91
C SER A 73 -0.01 -7.94 -18.73
N GLY A 74 -0.78 -6.86 -18.85
CA GLY A 74 -2.24 -6.91 -18.78
C GLY A 74 -2.81 -6.90 -17.36
N PHE A 75 -2.13 -6.22 -16.41
CA PHE A 75 -2.67 -5.98 -15.06
C PHE A 75 -3.12 -4.52 -14.92
N ILE A 76 -4.27 -4.32 -14.29
CA ILE A 76 -4.59 -3.05 -13.65
C ILE A 76 -3.71 -2.97 -12.41
N THR A 77 -2.74 -2.07 -12.42
CA THR A 77 -1.78 -1.92 -11.32
C THR A 77 -2.24 -0.83 -10.37
N VAL A 78 -2.35 -1.16 -9.10
CA VAL A 78 -2.87 -0.30 -8.04
C VAL A 78 -1.80 -0.13 -6.97
N ILE A 79 -1.39 1.11 -6.70
CA ILE A 79 -0.29 1.44 -5.78
C ILE A 79 -0.78 2.50 -4.79
N PRO A 80 -1.21 2.12 -3.57
CA PRO A 80 -1.60 3.09 -2.55
C PRO A 80 -0.37 3.81 -1.99
N ASP A 81 -0.53 5.09 -1.62
CA ASP A 81 0.52 5.85 -0.92
C ASP A 81 0.66 5.46 0.55
N TYR A 82 -0.34 4.82 1.13
CA TYR A 82 -0.60 4.57 2.55
C TYR A 82 -1.03 5.81 3.34
N THR A 83 -1.57 5.58 4.53
CA THR A 83 -1.98 6.64 5.45
C THR A 83 -0.76 7.49 5.84
N GLY A 84 -0.88 8.80 5.73
CA GLY A 84 0.14 9.76 6.16
C GLY A 84 1.36 9.87 5.23
N ILE A 85 1.39 9.19 4.08
CA ILE A 85 2.40 9.37 3.04
C ILE A 85 1.85 10.32 1.97
N GLY A 86 2.67 11.29 1.55
CA GLY A 86 2.27 12.33 0.58
C GLY A 86 1.49 13.49 1.19
N ASP A 87 1.28 13.50 2.50
CA ASP A 87 0.61 14.58 3.24
C ASP A 87 1.44 14.98 4.47
N PRO A 88 2.13 16.14 4.43
CA PRO A 88 3.06 16.56 5.48
C PRO A 88 2.39 16.88 6.83
N ASP A 89 1.06 17.01 6.85
CA ASP A 89 0.29 17.29 8.06
C ASP A 89 -0.14 15.99 8.79
N LYS A 90 0.16 14.83 8.20
CA LYS A 90 -0.24 13.52 8.73
C LYS A 90 0.96 12.68 9.12
N TYR A 91 0.71 11.76 10.01
CA TYR A 91 1.70 10.80 10.48
C TYR A 91 1.47 9.42 9.85
N HIS A 92 2.52 8.79 9.34
CA HIS A 92 2.42 7.45 8.79
C HIS A 92 2.51 6.38 9.89
N PRO A 93 1.48 5.52 10.05
CA PRO A 93 1.49 4.40 11.00
C PRO A 93 2.33 3.23 10.46
N TYR A 94 3.65 3.40 10.48
CA TYR A 94 4.64 2.49 9.91
C TYR A 94 4.62 1.12 10.59
N ILE A 95 4.56 0.03 9.81
CA ILE A 95 4.49 -1.36 10.29
C ILE A 95 3.30 -1.60 11.24
N ILE A 96 2.14 -1.06 10.89
CA ILE A 96 0.88 -1.29 11.62
C ILE A 96 -0.16 -1.85 10.65
N ALA A 97 -0.75 -3.00 10.98
CA ALA A 97 -1.53 -3.81 10.04
C ALA A 97 -2.83 -3.15 9.57
N ASP A 98 -3.63 -2.61 10.51
CA ASP A 98 -4.97 -2.11 10.19
C ASP A 98 -4.93 -0.94 9.19
N PRO A 99 -4.11 0.11 9.36
CA PRO A 99 -4.02 1.20 8.39
C PRO A 99 -3.58 0.77 6.99
N HIS A 100 -2.66 -0.19 6.89
CA HIS A 100 -2.25 -0.74 5.59
C HIS A 100 -3.39 -1.50 4.92
N THR A 101 -4.13 -2.30 5.68
CA THR A 101 -5.30 -3.03 5.18
C THR A 101 -6.38 -2.08 4.69
N GLU A 102 -6.73 -1.08 5.50
CA GLU A 102 -7.78 -0.10 5.19
C GLU A 102 -7.41 0.76 3.97
N ALA A 103 -6.18 1.23 3.89
CA ALA A 103 -5.70 1.99 2.75
C ALA A 103 -5.86 1.19 1.45
N LEU A 104 -5.46 -0.09 1.45
CA LEU A 104 -5.60 -0.94 0.26
C LEU A 104 -7.07 -1.24 -0.07
N VAL A 105 -7.88 -1.65 0.91
CA VAL A 105 -9.28 -2.02 0.68
C VAL A 105 -10.07 -0.83 0.12
N ASN A 106 -9.90 0.36 0.71
CA ASN A 106 -10.59 1.55 0.24
C ASN A 106 -10.10 1.99 -1.15
N MET A 107 -8.81 1.82 -1.45
CA MET A 107 -8.31 2.05 -2.79
C MET A 107 -8.91 1.07 -3.82
N LEU A 108 -9.04 -0.20 -3.48
CA LEU A 108 -9.70 -1.19 -4.34
C LEU A 108 -11.17 -0.85 -4.62
N ARG A 109 -11.90 -0.31 -3.64
CA ARG A 109 -13.26 0.21 -3.83
C ARG A 109 -13.26 1.37 -4.82
N SER A 110 -12.33 2.31 -4.67
CA SER A 110 -12.19 3.44 -5.59
C SER A 110 -11.82 3.03 -7.02
N VAL A 111 -11.04 1.96 -7.21
CA VAL A 111 -10.79 1.39 -8.53
C VAL A 111 -12.09 0.87 -9.18
N LYS A 112 -12.94 0.21 -8.38
CA LYS A 112 -14.26 -0.25 -8.87
C LYS A 112 -15.17 0.91 -9.26
N GLU A 113 -15.21 1.97 -8.45
CA GLU A 113 -15.97 3.19 -8.74
C GLU A 113 -15.45 3.88 -10.01
N LEU A 114 -14.15 4.07 -10.13
CA LEU A 114 -13.52 4.66 -11.31
C LEU A 114 -13.85 3.89 -12.59
N SER A 115 -13.90 2.56 -12.53
CA SER A 115 -14.25 1.74 -13.69
C SER A 115 -15.68 1.95 -14.20
N ILE A 116 -16.57 2.45 -13.34
CA ILE A 116 -17.97 2.76 -13.68
C ILE A 116 -18.12 4.20 -14.19
N GLU A 117 -17.31 5.12 -13.65
CA GLU A 117 -17.39 6.55 -13.95
C GLU A 117 -16.73 6.92 -15.28
N LEU A 118 -15.72 6.15 -15.71
CA LEU A 118 -15.01 6.44 -16.95
C LEU A 118 -15.86 6.05 -18.17
N GLU A 119 -15.80 6.89 -19.20
CA GLU A 119 -16.53 6.74 -20.46
C GLU A 119 -15.56 6.71 -21.67
N GLY A 120 -16.04 6.16 -22.77
CA GLY A 120 -15.32 6.14 -24.05
C GLY A 120 -14.10 5.21 -24.04
N ASP A 121 -12.98 5.70 -24.56
CA ASP A 121 -11.75 4.92 -24.73
C ASP A 121 -10.98 4.72 -23.40
N ASP A 122 -11.39 5.39 -22.33
CA ASP A 122 -10.78 5.27 -21.01
C ASP A 122 -11.47 4.22 -20.12
N THR A 123 -12.57 3.62 -20.59
CA THR A 123 -13.25 2.54 -19.86
C THR A 123 -12.33 1.33 -19.70
N PHE A 124 -12.42 0.67 -18.54
CA PHE A 124 -11.76 -0.60 -18.31
C PHE A 124 -12.66 -1.56 -17.52
N GLN A 125 -12.37 -2.84 -17.62
CA GLN A 125 -13.07 -3.89 -16.90
C GLN A 125 -12.06 -4.74 -16.13
N PHE A 126 -12.46 -5.27 -14.97
CA PHE A 126 -11.67 -6.23 -14.21
C PHE A 126 -12.35 -7.59 -14.14
N ASN A 127 -11.55 -8.66 -14.09
CA ASN A 127 -12.00 -10.05 -14.18
C ASN A 127 -12.12 -10.74 -12.82
N GLU A 128 -12.22 -9.93 -11.74
CA GLU A 128 -12.33 -10.36 -10.34
C GLU A 128 -11.07 -11.07 -9.77
N GLN A 129 -10.02 -11.26 -10.54
CA GLN A 129 -8.75 -11.77 -10.03
C GLN A 129 -7.97 -10.65 -9.33
N LEU A 130 -7.58 -10.90 -8.10
CA LEU A 130 -6.84 -9.96 -7.26
C LEU A 130 -5.50 -10.57 -6.82
N PHE A 131 -4.43 -9.91 -7.20
CA PHE A 131 -3.06 -10.27 -6.82
C PHE A 131 -2.49 -9.21 -5.89
N LEU A 132 -1.88 -9.63 -4.79
CA LEU A 132 -1.20 -8.76 -3.84
C LEU A 132 0.29 -9.04 -3.89
N ILE A 133 1.10 -7.99 -4.03
CA ILE A 133 2.56 -8.11 -4.06
C ILE A 133 3.20 -6.91 -3.38
N GLY A 134 4.25 -7.11 -2.62
CA GLY A 134 5.00 -6.04 -1.99
C GLY A 134 6.32 -6.53 -1.41
N TYR A 135 7.23 -5.59 -1.20
CA TYR A 135 8.59 -5.86 -0.73
C TYR A 135 8.93 -5.01 0.49
N SER A 136 9.70 -5.56 1.45
CA SER A 136 10.11 -4.88 2.68
C SER A 136 8.90 -4.46 3.51
N ASP A 137 8.70 -3.17 3.83
CA ASP A 137 7.47 -2.65 4.43
C ASP A 137 6.25 -3.06 3.61
N GLY A 138 6.33 -2.95 2.29
CA GLY A 138 5.27 -3.42 1.39
C GLY A 138 5.01 -4.93 1.49
N GLY A 139 5.99 -5.74 1.83
CA GLY A 139 5.80 -7.15 2.16
C GLY A 139 4.95 -7.33 3.41
N TYR A 140 5.22 -6.54 4.46
CA TYR A 140 4.39 -6.50 5.66
C TYR A 140 2.96 -6.04 5.35
N ALA A 141 2.81 -4.93 4.63
CA ALA A 141 1.52 -4.40 4.21
C ALA A 141 0.72 -5.41 3.36
N THR A 142 1.39 -6.15 2.47
CA THR A 142 0.79 -7.21 1.65
C THR A 142 0.21 -8.34 2.52
N LEU A 143 0.97 -8.81 3.51
CA LEU A 143 0.50 -9.87 4.42
C LEU A 143 -0.63 -9.38 5.33
N ALA A 144 -0.53 -8.14 5.83
CA ALA A 144 -1.58 -7.51 6.62
C ALA A 144 -2.88 -7.39 5.81
N ALA A 145 -2.80 -6.88 4.58
CA ALA A 145 -3.94 -6.73 3.70
C ALA A 145 -4.56 -8.09 3.32
N GLN A 146 -3.76 -9.10 3.01
CA GLN A 146 -4.28 -10.46 2.76
C GLN A 146 -5.07 -10.97 3.96
N LYS A 147 -4.50 -10.84 5.16
CA LYS A 147 -5.17 -11.28 6.40
C LYS A 147 -6.46 -10.52 6.64
N GLY A 148 -6.43 -9.19 6.54
CA GLY A 148 -7.61 -8.34 6.75
C GLY A 148 -8.71 -8.64 5.73
N ILE A 149 -8.38 -8.79 4.44
CA ILE A 149 -9.34 -9.17 3.40
C ILE A 149 -9.99 -10.51 3.75
N GLN A 150 -9.22 -11.51 4.14
CA GLN A 150 -9.76 -12.82 4.48
C GLN A 150 -10.65 -12.81 5.73
N MET A 151 -10.37 -11.97 6.71
CA MET A 151 -11.10 -11.93 7.98
C MET A 151 -12.32 -11.01 7.94
N ASP A 152 -12.18 -9.82 7.32
CA ASP A 152 -13.12 -8.72 7.51
C ASP A 152 -13.79 -8.27 6.21
N TYR A 153 -13.22 -8.59 5.03
CA TYR A 153 -13.69 -8.13 3.72
C TYR A 153 -13.85 -9.27 2.69
N SER A 154 -13.98 -10.51 3.17
CA SER A 154 -14.12 -11.69 2.30
C SER A 154 -15.39 -11.69 1.44
N ASP A 155 -16.41 -10.94 1.83
CA ASP A 155 -17.64 -10.76 1.06
C ASP A 155 -17.47 -9.76 -0.11
N GLU A 156 -16.43 -8.92 -0.08
CA GLU A 156 -16.15 -7.92 -1.13
C GLU A 156 -15.00 -8.33 -2.06
N PHE A 157 -13.97 -8.97 -1.49
CA PHE A 157 -12.73 -9.28 -2.21
C PHE A 157 -12.26 -10.71 -1.95
N SER A 158 -11.79 -11.35 -3.03
CA SER A 158 -11.15 -12.66 -2.97
C SER A 158 -9.73 -12.57 -3.53
N VAL A 159 -8.73 -12.85 -2.69
CA VAL A 159 -7.32 -12.82 -3.10
C VAL A 159 -7.00 -14.07 -3.91
N THR A 160 -6.63 -13.90 -5.17
CA THR A 160 -6.20 -15.00 -6.06
C THR A 160 -4.84 -15.54 -5.68
N ALA A 161 -3.88 -14.64 -5.46
CA ALA A 161 -2.55 -14.98 -4.93
C ALA A 161 -1.92 -13.76 -4.24
N SER A 162 -1.01 -14.04 -3.30
CA SER A 162 -0.30 -13.02 -2.54
C SER A 162 1.18 -13.34 -2.45
N PHE A 163 2.02 -12.33 -2.61
CA PHE A 163 3.48 -12.42 -2.61
C PHE A 163 4.08 -11.40 -1.63
N PRO A 164 3.95 -11.64 -0.31
CA PRO A 164 4.54 -10.79 0.70
C PRO A 164 6.04 -11.06 0.79
N MET A 165 6.88 -10.19 0.23
CA MET A 165 8.33 -10.42 0.11
C MET A 165 9.11 -9.65 1.17
N ALA A 166 9.96 -10.38 1.92
CA ALA A 166 10.96 -9.84 2.84
C ALA A 166 10.43 -8.80 3.85
N GLY A 167 9.18 -8.96 4.31
CA GLY A 167 8.57 -8.06 5.29
C GLY A 167 9.03 -8.31 6.73
N PRO A 168 8.95 -7.29 7.60
CA PRO A 168 9.26 -7.40 9.02
C PRO A 168 8.12 -8.08 9.80
N TYR A 169 7.90 -9.37 9.60
CA TYR A 169 6.74 -10.09 10.12
C TYR A 169 6.82 -10.43 11.61
N ASP A 170 8.03 -10.52 12.16
CA ASP A 170 8.27 -10.85 13.56
C ASP A 170 9.20 -9.80 14.20
N LEU A 171 8.58 -8.68 14.60
CA LEU A 171 9.31 -7.57 15.20
C LEU A 171 9.97 -7.97 16.53
N THR A 172 9.22 -8.60 17.43
CA THR A 172 9.67 -8.85 18.81
C THR A 172 10.52 -10.10 18.94
N GLY A 173 10.22 -11.15 18.18
CA GLY A 173 10.94 -12.43 18.27
C GLY A 173 12.26 -12.45 17.48
N THR A 174 12.29 -11.77 16.34
CA THR A 174 13.44 -11.82 15.42
C THR A 174 14.15 -10.49 15.28
N MET A 175 13.41 -9.39 14.99
CA MET A 175 14.05 -8.13 14.60
C MET A 175 14.62 -7.37 15.78
N VAL A 176 13.90 -7.24 16.88
CA VAL A 176 14.38 -6.54 18.09
C VAL A 176 15.63 -7.23 18.66
N PRO A 177 15.68 -8.57 18.87
CA PRO A 177 16.90 -9.25 19.28
C PRO A 177 18.08 -9.00 18.33
N TYR A 178 17.83 -8.99 17.01
CA TYR A 178 18.86 -8.69 16.03
C TYR A 178 19.40 -7.27 16.20
N PHE A 179 18.56 -6.25 16.29
CA PHE A 179 18.97 -4.85 16.48
C PHE A 179 19.76 -4.65 17.75
N LEU A 180 19.35 -5.29 18.85
CA LEU A 180 20.04 -5.18 20.14
C LEU A 180 21.39 -5.92 20.18
N SER A 181 21.56 -6.95 19.35
CA SER A 181 22.80 -7.75 19.31
C SER A 181 23.80 -7.30 18.25
N ALA A 182 23.36 -6.53 17.24
CA ALA A 182 24.23 -6.09 16.16
C ALA A 182 25.21 -5.03 16.67
N PRO A 183 26.54 -5.19 16.41
CA PRO A 183 27.53 -4.19 16.83
C PRO A 183 27.39 -2.88 16.08
N GLU A 184 26.90 -2.93 14.86
CA GLU A 184 26.55 -1.77 14.03
C GLU A 184 25.26 -2.06 13.28
N TYR A 185 24.37 -1.08 13.23
CA TYR A 185 23.16 -1.13 12.44
C TYR A 185 23.20 -0.05 11.36
N THR A 186 23.26 -0.48 10.11
CA THR A 186 23.54 0.40 8.95
C THR A 186 22.37 1.30 8.57
N GLN A 187 21.17 1.02 9.06
CA GLN A 187 19.94 1.77 8.75
C GLN A 187 19.25 2.25 10.05
N PRO A 188 19.88 3.15 10.82
CA PRO A 188 19.44 3.49 12.17
C PRO A 188 18.07 4.16 12.25
N TYR A 189 17.54 4.70 11.15
CA TYR A 189 16.25 5.38 11.11
C TYR A 189 15.03 4.44 11.22
N TYR A 190 15.15 3.14 10.91
CA TYR A 190 14.02 2.22 11.05
C TYR A 190 13.55 2.07 12.50
N VAL A 191 14.46 1.99 13.44
CA VAL A 191 14.11 1.81 14.86
C VAL A 191 13.27 2.97 15.39
N PRO A 192 13.74 4.24 15.32
CA PRO A 192 12.90 5.37 15.74
C PRO A 192 11.62 5.50 14.91
N TYR A 193 11.61 5.14 13.63
CA TYR A 193 10.40 5.21 12.82
C TYR A 193 9.32 4.24 13.33
N VAL A 194 9.66 2.98 13.58
CA VAL A 194 8.73 2.00 14.19
C VAL A 194 8.27 2.48 15.57
N LEU A 195 9.20 2.87 16.45
CA LEU A 195 8.88 3.29 17.82
C LEU A 195 7.92 4.49 17.83
N THR A 196 8.25 5.54 17.07
CA THR A 196 7.40 6.73 17.02
C THR A 196 6.04 6.47 16.42
N SER A 197 5.96 5.64 15.37
CA SER A 197 4.69 5.23 14.76
C SER A 197 3.80 4.47 15.75
N HIS A 198 4.37 3.50 16.45
CA HIS A 198 3.62 2.71 17.43
C HIS A 198 3.18 3.54 18.64
N LEU A 199 4.05 4.40 19.18
CA LEU A 199 3.72 5.29 20.29
C LEU A 199 2.60 6.29 19.90
N TRP A 200 2.63 6.78 18.69
CA TRP A 200 1.60 7.70 18.18
C TRP A 200 0.29 6.98 17.93
N TYR A 201 0.31 5.81 17.28
CA TYR A 201 -0.88 5.08 16.89
C TYR A 201 -1.62 4.48 18.09
N TYR A 202 -0.89 3.87 19.01
CA TYR A 202 -1.44 3.28 20.23
C TYR A 202 -1.39 4.27 21.40
N GLN A 203 -1.96 5.46 21.22
CA GLN A 203 -2.01 6.49 22.27
C GLN A 203 -2.60 5.91 23.58
N GLY A 204 -1.82 6.02 24.66
CA GLY A 204 -2.22 5.47 25.98
C GLY A 204 -1.52 4.17 26.38
N LEU A 205 -0.57 3.67 25.59
CA LEU A 205 0.39 2.70 26.10
C LEU A 205 1.22 3.40 27.19
N ASP A 206 0.98 2.98 28.45
CA ASP A 206 1.76 3.40 29.61
C ASP A 206 3.17 2.77 29.46
N VAL A 207 4.08 3.52 28.88
CA VAL A 207 5.49 3.09 28.72
C VAL A 207 6.23 3.71 29.89
N ASP A 208 6.48 2.93 30.93
CA ASP A 208 7.42 3.30 31.99
C ASP A 208 8.82 3.48 31.37
N TYR A 209 9.29 4.74 31.30
CA TYR A 209 10.62 5.12 30.81
C TYR A 209 11.68 4.93 31.90
#